data_2c6ea106aee0cc5c9908a9dc3136101c
#
_entry.id   2c6ea106aee0cc5c9908a9dc3136101c
#
_cell.length_a   1.000
_cell.length_b   1.000
_cell.length_c   1.000
_cell.angle_alpha   90.00
_cell.angle_beta   90.00
_cell.angle_gamma   90.00
#
_symmetry.space_group_name_H-M   'P 1'
#
loop_
_entity.id
_entity.type
_entity.pdbx_description
1 polymer ?
#
loop_
_entity_poly.entity_id
_entity_poly.type
_entity_poly.pdbx_seq_one_letter_code
_entity_poly.pdbx_strand_id
1 'polypeptide(L)'
;MFEPRGHDIMSGAVIYPAYRDDCDFAVIFIEVSGCLPMCGAGTIGLVTAAIEEGLVTPRIPGRLSIETPAGKVDIQYDKPGEFVESVRIFNVASYLHAADVEVDVPGLGKLVVDIAYGGNYYAVIEPQAGWPGLDGMTAGDIVDLSQKLRDALGVVCDPVHSDDERIRGVHHAIWCDRPVSAEADGRGAVFYGDKAIDRSPGGTGTSARMAQLHGKGRLKAGETFRQESLIGTIFEGKVEEETTIGSFSGIRPSIGGWARIIGHNTIFVDDRDPLAHGFQVR
;
A
#
# COMPACT_ATOMS: atom_id res chain seq x y z
N MET A 1 18.14 -0.01 -3.40
CA MET A 1 17.14 -1.07 -3.09
C MET A 1 17.81 -2.44 -3.01
N PHE A 2 18.74 -2.77 -3.92
CA PHE A 2 19.42 -4.06 -3.93
C PHE A 2 20.56 -4.16 -2.91
N GLU A 3 20.97 -5.38 -2.59
CA GLU A 3 22.20 -5.62 -1.83
C GLU A 3 23.44 -5.06 -2.58
N PRO A 4 24.48 -4.62 -1.90
CA PRO A 4 24.70 -4.67 -0.45
C PRO A 4 24.13 -3.47 0.32
N ARG A 5 23.50 -2.49 -0.35
CA ARG A 5 23.01 -1.25 0.28
C ARG A 5 21.54 -1.29 0.66
N GLY A 6 20.80 -2.26 0.14
CA GLY A 6 19.39 -2.52 0.44
C GLY A 6 19.14 -4.01 0.65
N HIS A 7 17.90 -4.42 0.57
CA HIS A 7 17.44 -5.81 0.68
C HIS A 7 16.05 -5.97 0.03
N ASP A 8 15.63 -7.20 -0.22
CA ASP A 8 14.42 -7.55 -0.98
C ASP A 8 13.10 -7.00 -0.41
N ILE A 9 13.07 -6.58 0.84
CA ILE A 9 11.88 -6.03 1.51
C ILE A 9 11.99 -4.50 1.74
N MET A 10 13.00 -3.85 1.17
CA MET A 10 13.18 -2.41 1.30
C MET A 10 12.26 -1.65 0.35
N SER A 11 11.62 -0.62 0.86
CA SER A 11 10.90 0.39 0.08
C SER A 11 11.52 1.75 0.32
N GLY A 12 11.37 2.66 -0.63
CA GLY A 12 11.90 4.01 -0.53
C GLY A 12 10.98 5.04 -1.18
N ALA A 13 11.24 6.29 -0.87
CA ALA A 13 10.58 7.42 -1.49
C ALA A 13 11.62 8.46 -1.90
N VAL A 14 11.48 9.01 -3.09
CA VAL A 14 12.35 10.06 -3.61
C VAL A 14 11.52 11.30 -3.85
N ILE A 15 11.92 12.41 -3.22
CA ILE A 15 11.25 13.71 -3.33
C ILE A 15 11.76 14.44 -4.57
N TYR A 16 10.84 15.03 -5.31
CA TYR A 16 11.09 15.91 -6.45
C TYR A 16 10.29 17.22 -6.32
N PRO A 17 10.69 18.30 -7.00
CA PRO A 17 9.81 19.44 -7.20
C PRO A 17 8.48 19.00 -7.82
N ALA A 18 7.36 19.53 -7.32
CA ALA A 18 6.07 19.26 -7.93
C ALA A 18 5.98 19.84 -9.33
N TYR A 19 5.36 19.13 -10.26
CA TYR A 19 4.96 19.64 -11.56
C TYR A 19 3.65 20.44 -11.46
N ARG A 20 2.79 20.03 -10.54
CA ARG A 20 1.50 20.68 -10.25
C ARG A 20 1.68 21.87 -9.31
N ASP A 21 1.08 23.01 -9.65
CA ASP A 21 1.11 24.22 -8.82
C ASP A 21 0.37 24.07 -7.48
N ASP A 22 -0.57 23.10 -7.39
CA ASP A 22 -1.39 22.83 -6.20
C ASP A 22 -0.81 21.74 -5.30
N CYS A 23 0.44 21.29 -5.56
CA CYS A 23 1.17 20.34 -4.72
C CYS A 23 2.43 21.00 -4.10
N ASP A 24 2.79 20.58 -2.90
CA ASP A 24 3.99 21.05 -2.19
C ASP A 24 5.26 20.43 -2.78
N PHE A 25 5.19 19.14 -3.13
CA PHE A 25 6.25 18.39 -3.82
C PHE A 25 5.69 17.18 -4.53
N ALA A 26 6.51 16.56 -5.38
CA ALA A 26 6.23 15.27 -6.00
C ALA A 26 7.03 14.16 -5.32
N VAL A 27 6.54 12.92 -5.39
CA VAL A 27 7.22 11.75 -4.85
C VAL A 27 7.13 10.58 -5.82
N ILE A 28 8.24 9.84 -5.93
CA ILE A 28 8.29 8.53 -6.57
C ILE A 28 8.57 7.52 -5.48
N PHE A 29 7.66 6.56 -5.32
CA PHE A 29 7.85 5.41 -4.46
C PHE A 29 8.54 4.30 -5.23
N ILE A 30 9.55 3.71 -4.60
CA ILE A 30 10.38 2.66 -5.19
C ILE A 30 10.43 1.44 -4.28
N GLU A 31 10.44 0.28 -4.88
CA GLU A 31 10.70 -1.00 -4.25
C GLU A 31 11.59 -1.86 -5.16
N VAL A 32 11.92 -3.08 -4.74
CA VAL A 32 12.82 -3.94 -5.51
C VAL A 32 12.23 -4.32 -6.88
N SER A 33 10.91 -4.41 -7.00
CA SER A 33 10.22 -4.69 -8.27
C SER A 33 10.07 -3.46 -9.19
N GLY A 34 10.37 -2.25 -8.70
CA GLY A 34 10.28 -1.03 -9.50
C GLY A 34 9.60 0.15 -8.81
N CYS A 35 8.94 0.99 -9.60
CA CYS A 35 8.21 2.15 -9.09
C CYS A 35 6.74 1.80 -8.82
N LEU A 36 6.22 2.34 -7.72
CA LEU A 36 4.80 2.22 -7.36
C LEU A 36 4.04 3.49 -7.73
N PRO A 37 2.82 3.37 -8.23
CA PRO A 37 1.93 4.52 -8.44
C PRO A 37 1.64 5.28 -7.14
N MET A 38 1.45 4.58 -6.04
CA MET A 38 1.18 5.13 -4.70
C MET A 38 1.66 4.18 -3.61
N CYS A 39 2.14 4.73 -2.49
CA CYS A 39 2.47 3.98 -1.28
C CYS A 39 1.99 4.75 -0.04
N GLY A 40 0.94 4.24 0.63
CA GLY A 40 0.36 4.91 1.79
C GLY A 40 1.28 4.89 3.01
N ALA A 41 1.84 3.74 3.36
CA ALA A 41 2.80 3.61 4.46
C ALA A 41 4.07 4.44 4.18
N GLY A 42 4.56 4.40 2.93
CA GLY A 42 5.68 5.23 2.48
C GLY A 42 5.39 6.74 2.60
N THR A 43 4.16 7.17 2.30
CA THR A 43 3.73 8.57 2.47
C THR A 43 3.74 8.97 3.94
N ILE A 44 3.22 8.13 4.85
CA ILE A 44 3.23 8.41 6.29
C ILE A 44 4.67 8.57 6.79
N GLY A 45 5.56 7.65 6.43
CA GLY A 45 6.99 7.73 6.79
C GLY A 45 7.69 8.93 6.18
N LEU A 46 7.46 9.20 4.90
CA LEU A 46 8.05 10.33 4.19
C LEU A 46 7.64 11.67 4.81
N VAL A 47 6.35 11.87 5.07
CA VAL A 47 5.83 13.11 5.68
C VAL A 47 6.41 13.30 7.08
N THR A 48 6.45 12.24 7.88
CA THR A 48 7.09 12.29 9.21
C THR A 48 8.54 12.78 9.09
N ALA A 49 9.35 12.12 8.27
CA ALA A 49 10.76 12.49 8.09
C ALA A 49 10.92 13.88 7.47
N ALA A 50 10.15 14.22 6.43
CA ALA A 50 10.29 15.49 5.73
C ALA A 50 9.94 16.70 6.60
N ILE A 51 8.98 16.54 7.51
CA ILE A 51 8.56 17.61 8.44
C ILE A 51 9.51 17.70 9.64
N GLU A 52 9.94 16.57 10.20
CA GLU A 52 10.84 16.54 11.35
C GLU A 52 12.25 17.05 10.99
N GLU A 53 12.76 16.67 9.82
CA GLU A 53 14.08 17.04 9.31
C GLU A 53 14.09 18.38 8.52
N GLY A 54 12.93 19.00 8.35
CA GLY A 54 12.84 20.27 7.61
C GLY A 54 13.18 20.15 6.12
N LEU A 55 12.99 18.97 5.52
CA LEU A 55 13.25 18.74 4.08
C LEU A 55 12.26 19.46 3.19
N VAL A 56 11.07 19.74 3.71
CA VAL A 56 10.01 20.48 3.01
C VAL A 56 9.41 21.53 3.94
N THR A 57 8.97 22.66 3.36
CA THR A 57 8.23 23.69 4.06
C THR A 57 6.80 23.68 3.57
N PRO A 58 5.83 23.23 4.38
CA PRO A 58 4.43 23.19 3.97
C PRO A 58 3.89 24.61 3.73
N ARG A 59 3.08 24.79 2.70
CA ARG A 59 2.37 26.05 2.42
C ARG A 59 1.39 26.39 3.53
N ILE A 60 0.80 25.36 4.13
CA ILE A 60 -0.15 25.48 5.24
C ILE A 60 0.33 24.57 6.36
N PRO A 61 0.66 25.08 7.55
CA PRO A 61 1.06 24.25 8.68
C PRO A 61 0.01 23.16 8.97
N GLY A 62 0.46 21.92 9.22
CA GLY A 62 -0.39 20.78 9.48
C GLY A 62 -1.00 20.13 8.21
N ARG A 63 -0.69 20.66 7.01
CA ARG A 63 -1.21 20.13 5.74
C ARG A 63 -0.13 20.09 4.68
N LEU A 64 -0.23 19.09 3.82
CA LEU A 64 0.58 18.94 2.61
C LEU A 64 -0.31 18.42 1.47
N SER A 65 0.08 18.74 0.24
CA SER A 65 -0.42 18.09 -0.97
C SER A 65 0.77 17.55 -1.74
N ILE A 66 0.76 16.27 -2.05
CA ILE A 66 1.82 15.64 -2.83
C ILE A 66 1.32 15.16 -4.18
N GLU A 67 2.19 15.22 -5.17
CA GLU A 67 1.95 14.64 -6.48
C GLU A 67 2.57 13.25 -6.54
N THR A 68 1.76 12.26 -6.92
CA THR A 68 2.19 10.88 -7.13
C THR A 68 1.82 10.42 -8.53
N PRO A 69 2.39 9.33 -9.07
CA PRO A 69 1.93 8.77 -10.34
C PRO A 69 0.45 8.38 -10.35
N ALA A 70 -0.14 8.02 -9.20
CA ALA A 70 -1.57 7.74 -9.08
C ALA A 70 -2.45 9.01 -8.99
N GLY A 71 -1.84 10.20 -8.85
CA GLY A 71 -2.53 11.49 -8.75
C GLY A 71 -2.14 12.28 -7.51
N LYS A 72 -2.92 13.34 -7.25
CA LYS A 72 -2.74 14.19 -6.07
C LYS A 72 -3.25 13.49 -4.82
N VAL A 73 -2.47 13.59 -3.74
CA VAL A 73 -2.80 13.10 -2.40
C VAL A 73 -2.69 14.24 -1.41
N ASP A 74 -3.80 14.57 -0.77
CA ASP A 74 -3.84 15.55 0.32
C ASP A 74 -3.54 14.87 1.65
N ILE A 75 -2.84 15.58 2.54
CA ILE A 75 -2.31 15.03 3.78
C ILE A 75 -2.56 16.01 4.91
N GLN A 76 -2.94 15.48 6.06
CA GLN A 76 -2.94 16.19 7.32
C GLN A 76 -1.94 15.50 8.26
N TYR A 77 -1.20 16.28 9.04
CA TYR A 77 -0.32 15.76 10.06
C TYR A 77 -0.47 16.56 11.34
N ASP A 78 -0.29 15.89 12.46
CA ASP A 78 -0.29 16.50 13.79
C ASP A 78 1.14 16.54 14.34
N LYS A 79 1.59 17.75 14.70
CA LYS A 79 2.92 18.02 15.29
C LYS A 79 2.77 18.98 16.45
N PRO A 80 2.26 18.53 17.61
CA PRO A 80 2.03 19.40 18.78
C PRO A 80 3.33 19.88 19.43
N GLY A 81 4.44 19.23 19.18
CA GLY A 81 5.76 19.54 19.70
C GLY A 81 6.86 19.40 18.68
N GLU A 82 7.93 18.71 19.06
CA GLU A 82 9.10 18.49 18.20
C GLU A 82 8.84 17.42 17.14
N PHE A 83 8.01 16.42 17.46
CA PHE A 83 7.78 15.23 16.62
C PHE A 83 6.40 15.22 15.99
N VAL A 84 6.31 14.56 14.82
CA VAL A 84 5.04 14.26 14.15
C VAL A 84 4.40 13.07 14.85
N GLU A 85 3.23 13.28 15.44
CA GLU A 85 2.52 12.24 16.20
C GLU A 85 1.63 11.38 15.31
N SER A 86 1.01 11.98 14.31
CA SER A 86 0.17 11.26 13.36
C SER A 86 0.17 11.89 11.98
N VAL A 87 -0.11 11.06 10.98
CA VAL A 87 -0.31 11.48 9.59
C VAL A 87 -1.57 10.83 9.07
N ARG A 88 -2.45 11.62 8.45
CA ARG A 88 -3.63 11.13 7.71
C ARG A 88 -3.50 11.49 6.26
N ILE A 89 -3.53 10.50 5.40
CA ILE A 89 -3.54 10.65 3.96
C ILE A 89 -4.97 10.57 3.43
N PHE A 90 -5.37 11.49 2.57
CA PHE A 90 -6.61 11.41 1.77
C PHE A 90 -6.22 10.81 0.43
N ASN A 91 -6.39 9.51 0.34
CA ASN A 91 -5.85 8.72 -0.76
C ASN A 91 -6.62 8.96 -2.07
N VAL A 92 -6.04 8.51 -3.16
CA VAL A 92 -6.71 8.51 -4.47
C VAL A 92 -8.00 7.70 -4.43
N ALA A 93 -8.92 7.99 -5.32
CA ALA A 93 -10.17 7.26 -5.44
C ALA A 93 -9.91 5.76 -5.61
N SER A 94 -10.68 4.96 -4.87
CA SER A 94 -10.48 3.51 -4.73
C SER A 94 -11.77 2.77 -5.05
N TYR A 95 -11.68 1.60 -5.70
CA TYR A 95 -12.87 0.88 -6.19
C TYR A 95 -12.66 -0.62 -6.23
N LEU A 96 -13.76 -1.36 -6.15
CA LEU A 96 -13.80 -2.79 -6.47
C LEU A 96 -13.82 -2.95 -7.99
N HIS A 97 -12.74 -3.51 -8.55
CA HIS A 97 -12.59 -3.71 -10.00
C HIS A 97 -13.33 -4.94 -10.47
N ALA A 98 -13.16 -6.06 -9.78
CA ALA A 98 -13.85 -7.31 -10.07
C ALA A 98 -14.12 -8.09 -8.78
N ALA A 99 -15.32 -8.62 -8.65
CA ALA A 99 -15.72 -9.45 -7.53
C ALA A 99 -15.73 -10.92 -7.92
N ASP A 100 -15.49 -11.79 -6.95
CA ASP A 100 -15.68 -13.22 -7.02
C ASP A 100 -14.93 -13.89 -8.21
N VAL A 101 -13.68 -13.46 -8.45
CA VAL A 101 -12.81 -14.03 -9.50
C VAL A 101 -12.30 -15.38 -9.03
N GLU A 102 -12.68 -16.43 -9.76
CA GLU A 102 -12.16 -17.78 -9.52
C GLU A 102 -10.76 -17.94 -10.09
N VAL A 103 -9.85 -18.47 -9.27
CA VAL A 103 -8.45 -18.73 -9.66
C VAL A 103 -7.98 -20.05 -9.07
N ASP A 104 -7.28 -20.86 -9.86
CA ASP A 104 -6.67 -22.10 -9.39
C ASP A 104 -5.21 -21.83 -9.01
N VAL A 105 -4.92 -21.91 -7.71
CA VAL A 105 -3.62 -21.55 -7.15
C VAL A 105 -2.86 -22.84 -6.79
N PRO A 106 -1.66 -23.08 -7.35
CA PRO A 106 -0.88 -24.26 -7.05
C PRO A 106 -0.57 -24.39 -5.55
N GLY A 107 -1.03 -25.50 -4.96
CA GLY A 107 -0.85 -25.78 -3.54
C GLY A 107 -2.03 -25.36 -2.63
N LEU A 108 -2.94 -24.50 -3.11
CA LEU A 108 -4.18 -24.13 -2.41
C LEU A 108 -5.45 -24.61 -3.12
N GLY A 109 -5.36 -24.92 -4.42
CA GLY A 109 -6.50 -25.24 -5.26
C GLY A 109 -7.31 -24.00 -5.64
N LYS A 110 -8.61 -24.17 -5.84
CA LYS A 110 -9.50 -23.09 -6.25
C LYS A 110 -9.75 -22.11 -5.11
N LEU A 111 -9.46 -20.84 -5.39
CA LEU A 111 -9.79 -19.70 -4.54
C LEU A 111 -10.75 -18.77 -5.29
N VAL A 112 -11.54 -18.03 -4.52
CA VAL A 112 -12.35 -16.91 -4.99
C VAL A 112 -11.75 -15.65 -4.40
N VAL A 113 -11.34 -14.71 -5.26
CA VAL A 113 -10.68 -13.48 -4.84
C VAL A 113 -11.39 -12.27 -5.42
N ASP A 114 -11.30 -11.15 -4.74
CA ASP A 114 -11.75 -9.86 -5.27
C ASP A 114 -10.54 -9.06 -5.76
N ILE A 115 -10.70 -8.32 -6.84
CA ILE A 115 -9.69 -7.41 -7.35
C ILE A 115 -10.12 -5.99 -7.04
N ALA A 116 -9.33 -5.27 -6.23
CA ALA A 116 -9.64 -3.91 -5.83
C ALA A 116 -8.45 -2.98 -6.04
N TYR A 117 -8.75 -1.71 -6.33
CA TYR A 117 -7.79 -0.63 -6.50
C TYR A 117 -7.82 0.31 -5.29
N GLY A 118 -6.64 0.65 -4.78
CA GLY A 118 -6.46 1.62 -3.68
C GLY A 118 -5.22 2.51 -3.86
N GLY A 119 -4.85 2.77 -5.13
CA GLY A 119 -3.57 3.37 -5.53
C GLY A 119 -2.63 2.35 -6.20
N ASN A 120 -2.87 1.07 -5.95
CA ASN A 120 -2.36 -0.10 -6.65
C ASN A 120 -3.49 -1.13 -6.72
N TYR A 121 -3.39 -2.11 -7.63
CA TYR A 121 -4.32 -3.24 -7.67
C TYR A 121 -3.90 -4.33 -6.71
N TYR A 122 -4.88 -4.85 -5.98
CA TYR A 122 -4.74 -5.90 -4.99
C TYR A 122 -5.67 -7.07 -5.29
N ALA A 123 -5.17 -8.28 -5.15
CA ALA A 123 -6.01 -9.44 -4.89
C ALA A 123 -6.37 -9.44 -3.40
N VAL A 124 -7.65 -9.50 -3.08
CA VAL A 124 -8.16 -9.55 -1.71
C VAL A 124 -8.72 -10.95 -1.47
N ILE A 125 -8.08 -11.70 -0.58
CA ILE A 125 -8.42 -13.07 -0.25
C ILE A 125 -9.09 -13.09 1.13
N GLU A 126 -10.41 -13.27 1.15
CA GLU A 126 -11.17 -13.44 2.40
C GLU A 126 -11.09 -14.88 2.90
N PRO A 127 -11.33 -15.14 4.21
CA PRO A 127 -11.42 -16.49 4.75
C PRO A 127 -12.40 -17.35 3.98
N GLN A 128 -11.93 -18.50 3.51
CA GLN A 128 -12.69 -19.43 2.67
C GLN A 128 -12.11 -20.85 2.76
N ALA A 129 -12.80 -21.84 2.20
CA ALA A 129 -12.24 -23.17 2.02
C ALA A 129 -10.96 -23.09 1.15
N GLY A 130 -9.89 -23.74 1.59
CA GLY A 130 -8.56 -23.65 0.95
C GLY A 130 -7.66 -22.53 1.45
N TRP A 131 -8.19 -21.52 2.14
CA TRP A 131 -7.39 -20.53 2.87
C TRP A 131 -7.48 -20.80 4.39
N PRO A 132 -6.43 -21.34 5.03
CA PRO A 132 -6.45 -21.73 6.44
C PRO A 132 -6.43 -20.57 7.43
N GLY A 133 -6.18 -19.33 6.95
CA GLY A 133 -5.95 -18.15 7.79
C GLY A 133 -4.46 -17.87 8.00
N LEU A 134 -4.17 -16.80 8.73
CA LEU A 134 -2.80 -16.33 8.98
C LEU A 134 -2.13 -17.07 10.14
N ASP A 135 -2.90 -17.69 11.02
CA ASP A 135 -2.36 -18.38 12.19
C ASP A 135 -1.58 -19.63 11.76
N GLY A 136 -0.33 -19.73 12.25
CA GLY A 136 0.59 -20.82 11.90
C GLY A 136 1.34 -20.63 10.56
N MET A 137 1.06 -19.58 9.81
CA MET A 137 1.79 -19.23 8.59
C MET A 137 3.05 -18.43 8.91
N THR A 138 4.15 -18.79 8.28
CA THR A 138 5.34 -17.93 8.28
C THR A 138 5.26 -16.88 7.20
N ALA A 139 6.05 -15.80 7.30
CA ALA A 139 6.15 -14.82 6.24
C ALA A 139 6.59 -15.45 4.91
N GLY A 140 7.47 -16.47 4.96
CA GLY A 140 7.91 -17.22 3.78
C GLY A 140 6.77 -17.97 3.10
N ASP A 141 5.89 -18.62 3.87
CA ASP A 141 4.72 -19.31 3.32
C ASP A 141 3.78 -18.35 2.61
N ILE A 142 3.52 -17.18 3.23
CA ILE A 142 2.65 -16.14 2.65
C ILE A 142 3.26 -15.58 1.35
N VAL A 143 4.58 -15.38 1.30
CA VAL A 143 5.29 -14.93 0.09
C VAL A 143 5.15 -15.96 -1.03
N ASP A 144 5.43 -17.24 -0.75
CA ASP A 144 5.32 -18.33 -1.72
C ASP A 144 3.90 -18.44 -2.31
N LEU A 145 2.88 -18.41 -1.45
CA LEU A 145 1.48 -18.43 -1.87
C LEU A 145 1.09 -17.20 -2.68
N SER A 146 1.60 -16.02 -2.30
CA SER A 146 1.30 -14.77 -3.00
C SER A 146 1.90 -14.72 -4.40
N GLN A 147 3.12 -15.25 -4.57
CA GLN A 147 3.75 -15.38 -5.89
C GLN A 147 2.96 -16.31 -6.81
N LYS A 148 2.56 -17.48 -6.29
CA LYS A 148 1.72 -18.43 -7.03
C LYS A 148 0.35 -17.85 -7.41
N LEU A 149 -0.27 -17.12 -6.48
CA LEU A 149 -1.54 -16.43 -6.73
C LEU A 149 -1.39 -15.36 -7.81
N ARG A 150 -0.34 -14.53 -7.73
CA ARG A 150 -0.06 -13.48 -8.72
C ARG A 150 0.12 -14.06 -10.11
N ASP A 151 0.90 -15.12 -10.23
CA ASP A 151 1.16 -15.78 -11.52
C ASP A 151 -0.13 -16.38 -12.10
N ALA A 152 -0.96 -17.03 -11.26
CA ALA A 152 -2.23 -17.58 -11.68
C ALA A 152 -3.23 -16.47 -12.08
N LEU A 153 -3.29 -15.36 -11.33
CA LEU A 153 -4.16 -14.23 -11.64
C LEU A 153 -3.76 -13.52 -12.94
N GLY A 154 -2.47 -13.41 -13.24
CA GLY A 154 -1.98 -12.77 -14.48
C GLY A 154 -2.52 -13.40 -15.77
N VAL A 155 -3.05 -14.64 -15.69
CA VAL A 155 -3.70 -15.33 -16.81
C VAL A 155 -5.20 -15.04 -16.88
N VAL A 156 -5.82 -14.75 -15.72
CA VAL A 156 -7.29 -14.65 -15.59
C VAL A 156 -7.79 -13.21 -15.60
N CYS A 157 -6.99 -12.28 -15.04
CA CYS A 157 -7.38 -10.89 -14.84
C CYS A 157 -6.19 -9.95 -14.97
N ASP A 158 -6.24 -9.04 -15.94
CA ASP A 158 -5.27 -7.95 -16.12
C ASP A 158 -6.00 -6.60 -16.03
N PRO A 159 -6.26 -6.08 -14.83
CA PRO A 159 -6.95 -4.81 -14.67
C PRO A 159 -6.09 -3.66 -15.17
N VAL A 160 -6.75 -2.69 -15.83
CA VAL A 160 -6.13 -1.45 -16.30
C VAL A 160 -6.92 -0.27 -15.74
N HIS A 161 -6.23 0.71 -15.19
CA HIS A 161 -6.86 1.92 -14.64
C HIS A 161 -7.46 2.77 -15.77
N SER A 162 -8.68 3.30 -15.55
CA SER A 162 -9.42 4.05 -16.57
C SER A 162 -8.72 5.33 -17.05
N ASP A 163 -7.97 5.96 -16.17
CA ASP A 163 -7.39 7.28 -16.41
C ASP A 163 -5.88 7.20 -16.74
N ASP A 164 -5.22 6.07 -16.47
CA ASP A 164 -3.81 5.86 -16.78
C ASP A 164 -3.51 4.38 -17.05
N GLU A 165 -3.36 4.02 -18.31
CA GLU A 165 -3.09 2.64 -18.76
C GLU A 165 -1.75 2.04 -18.27
N ARG A 166 -0.84 2.88 -17.74
CA ARG A 166 0.41 2.43 -17.12
C ARG A 166 0.17 1.79 -15.74
N ILE A 167 -0.97 2.11 -15.10
CA ILE A 167 -1.40 1.51 -13.84
C ILE A 167 -2.23 0.27 -14.18
N ARG A 168 -1.59 -0.88 -14.16
CA ARG A 168 -2.20 -2.15 -14.57
C ARG A 168 -1.63 -3.35 -13.85
N GLY A 169 -2.34 -4.47 -13.95
CA GLY A 169 -1.94 -5.76 -13.40
C GLY A 169 -2.13 -5.87 -11.88
N VAL A 170 -2.26 -7.10 -11.41
CA VAL A 170 -2.40 -7.39 -9.97
C VAL A 170 -1.04 -7.85 -9.45
N HIS A 171 -0.30 -6.97 -8.79
CA HIS A 171 1.03 -7.25 -8.26
C HIS A 171 1.06 -7.49 -6.76
N HIS A 172 -0.01 -7.11 -6.06
CA HIS A 172 -0.12 -7.17 -4.60
C HIS A 172 -1.27 -8.08 -4.18
N ALA A 173 -1.17 -8.62 -2.96
CA ALA A 173 -2.22 -9.44 -2.37
C ALA A 173 -2.46 -9.04 -0.91
N ILE A 174 -3.71 -9.19 -0.46
CA ILE A 174 -4.10 -9.04 0.94
C ILE A 174 -4.73 -10.36 1.39
N TRP A 175 -4.02 -11.11 2.21
CA TRP A 175 -4.52 -12.32 2.85
C TRP A 175 -5.26 -11.92 4.12
N CYS A 176 -6.60 -11.92 4.04
CA CYS A 176 -7.45 -11.46 5.13
C CYS A 176 -7.69 -12.54 6.17
N ASP A 177 -7.82 -12.11 7.43
CA ASP A 177 -8.18 -12.95 8.56
C ASP A 177 -8.98 -12.16 9.60
N ARG A 178 -9.41 -12.84 10.65
CA ARG A 178 -10.03 -12.21 11.81
C ARG A 178 -8.99 -11.39 12.57
N PRO A 179 -9.38 -10.21 13.09
CA PRO A 179 -8.48 -9.42 13.91
C PRO A 179 -8.13 -10.14 15.21
N VAL A 180 -6.91 -9.91 15.69
CA VAL A 180 -6.46 -10.33 17.02
C VAL A 180 -6.75 -9.22 18.04
N SER A 181 -6.56 -7.97 17.65
CA SER A 181 -6.87 -6.82 18.47
C SER A 181 -8.39 -6.57 18.50
N ALA A 182 -8.92 -6.31 19.70
CA ALA A 182 -10.31 -5.88 19.87
C ALA A 182 -10.59 -4.48 19.28
N GLU A 183 -9.57 -3.72 18.96
CA GLU A 183 -9.68 -2.39 18.36
C GLU A 183 -9.72 -2.44 16.82
N ALA A 184 -9.47 -3.60 16.21
CA ALA A 184 -9.44 -3.77 14.77
C ALA A 184 -10.72 -4.39 14.23
N ASP A 185 -11.11 -4.01 13.01
CA ASP A 185 -12.27 -4.52 12.30
C ASP A 185 -11.88 -5.66 11.32
N GLY A 186 -10.59 -5.72 10.94
CA GLY A 186 -10.02 -6.77 10.11
C GLY A 186 -8.52 -6.85 10.27
N ARG A 187 -7.95 -8.01 9.88
CA ARG A 187 -6.51 -8.27 9.87
C ARG A 187 -6.09 -8.71 8.48
N GLY A 188 -4.88 -8.38 8.08
CA GLY A 188 -4.36 -8.85 6.80
C GLY A 188 -2.85 -8.86 6.74
N ALA A 189 -2.33 -9.85 5.99
CA ALA A 189 -0.95 -9.85 5.53
C ALA A 189 -0.92 -9.27 4.11
N VAL A 190 -0.21 -8.16 3.93
CA VAL A 190 -0.09 -7.48 2.65
C VAL A 190 1.21 -7.90 1.99
N PHE A 191 1.11 -8.63 0.89
CA PHE A 191 2.23 -8.97 0.02
C PHE A 191 2.43 -7.87 -1.01
N TYR A 192 3.69 -7.45 -1.20
CA TYR A 192 4.09 -6.48 -2.21
C TYR A 192 5.48 -6.80 -2.78
N GLY A 193 5.82 -6.15 -3.89
CA GLY A 193 7.08 -6.41 -4.59
C GLY A 193 7.20 -7.87 -5.02
N ASP A 194 8.40 -8.42 -4.90
CA ASP A 194 8.66 -9.80 -5.26
C ASP A 194 8.66 -10.76 -4.08
N LYS A 195 9.02 -10.29 -2.88
CA LYS A 195 9.25 -11.17 -1.70
C LYS A 195 8.89 -10.51 -0.36
N ALA A 196 8.14 -9.42 -0.38
CA ALA A 196 7.90 -8.65 0.83
C ALA A 196 6.50 -8.82 1.39
N ILE A 197 6.42 -8.92 2.71
CA ILE A 197 5.20 -8.73 3.49
C ILE A 197 5.31 -7.40 4.22
N ASP A 198 4.31 -6.55 4.09
CA ASP A 198 4.27 -5.25 4.76
C ASP A 198 4.21 -5.44 6.29
N ARG A 199 4.99 -4.65 7.02
CA ARG A 199 4.93 -4.62 8.49
C ARG A 199 3.79 -3.73 8.96
N SER A 200 3.43 -2.73 8.15
CA SER A 200 2.22 -1.94 8.38
C SER A 200 0.97 -2.66 7.84
N PRO A 201 -0.24 -2.17 8.15
CA PRO A 201 -1.45 -2.69 7.53
C PRO A 201 -1.55 -2.47 6.02
N GLY A 202 -0.61 -1.70 5.42
CA GLY A 202 -0.62 -1.29 4.02
C GLY A 202 -1.62 -0.16 3.76
N GLY A 203 -1.17 1.06 3.47
CA GLY A 203 -2.08 2.20 3.28
C GLY A 203 -2.95 2.06 2.03
N THR A 204 -2.33 1.76 0.88
CA THR A 204 -3.05 1.48 -0.38
C THR A 204 -3.82 0.15 -0.30
N GLY A 205 -3.27 -0.84 0.42
CA GLY A 205 -3.95 -2.11 0.70
C GLY A 205 -5.22 -1.91 1.54
N THR A 206 -5.16 -1.12 2.61
CA THR A 206 -6.34 -0.77 3.43
C THR A 206 -7.37 -0.01 2.60
N SER A 207 -6.95 0.92 1.72
CA SER A 207 -7.84 1.63 0.80
C SER A 207 -8.54 0.66 -0.17
N ALA A 208 -7.80 -0.28 -0.76
CA ALA A 208 -8.35 -1.32 -1.63
C ALA A 208 -9.33 -2.25 -0.88
N ARG A 209 -8.99 -2.63 0.36
CA ARG A 209 -9.87 -3.43 1.23
C ARG A 209 -11.17 -2.69 1.54
N MET A 210 -11.10 -1.41 1.89
CA MET A 210 -12.28 -0.57 2.14
C MET A 210 -13.15 -0.44 0.89
N ALA A 211 -12.54 -0.25 -0.28
CA ALA A 211 -13.25 -0.20 -1.55
C ALA A 211 -13.94 -1.53 -1.90
N GLN A 212 -13.28 -2.65 -1.62
CA GLN A 212 -13.86 -3.98 -1.76
C GLN A 212 -15.07 -4.18 -0.81
N LEU A 213 -14.93 -3.80 0.45
CA LEU A 213 -16.02 -3.86 1.43
C LEU A 213 -17.19 -2.97 1.02
N HIS A 214 -16.91 -1.76 0.55
CA HIS A 214 -17.92 -0.83 0.03
C HIS A 214 -18.64 -1.40 -1.19
N GLY A 215 -17.91 -1.91 -2.18
CA GLY A 215 -18.48 -2.52 -3.39
C GLY A 215 -19.37 -3.74 -3.09
N LYS A 216 -19.09 -4.44 -1.98
CA LYS A 216 -19.94 -5.54 -1.46
C LYS A 216 -21.03 -5.08 -0.47
N GLY A 217 -21.22 -3.76 -0.28
CA GLY A 217 -22.26 -3.20 0.59
C GLY A 217 -22.00 -3.38 2.10
N ARG A 218 -20.75 -3.69 2.48
CA ARG A 218 -20.32 -3.97 3.88
C ARG A 218 -19.69 -2.76 4.59
N LEU A 219 -19.40 -1.68 3.86
CA LEU A 219 -18.85 -0.44 4.39
C LEU A 219 -19.47 0.76 3.65
N LYS A 220 -19.86 1.81 4.36
CA LYS A 220 -20.59 2.96 3.82
C LYS A 220 -19.79 4.25 3.98
N ALA A 221 -20.19 5.31 3.27
CA ALA A 221 -19.66 6.65 3.45
C ALA A 221 -19.80 7.10 4.92
N GLY A 222 -18.74 7.71 5.43
CA GLY A 222 -18.62 8.16 6.82
C GLY A 222 -18.15 7.08 7.81
N GLU A 223 -18.20 5.79 7.44
CA GLU A 223 -17.78 4.70 8.33
C GLU A 223 -16.24 4.55 8.34
N THR A 224 -15.74 4.04 9.47
CA THR A 224 -14.33 3.72 9.68
C THR A 224 -14.09 2.22 9.56
N PHE A 225 -12.85 1.87 9.19
CA PHE A 225 -12.38 0.50 9.13
C PHE A 225 -10.93 0.44 9.65
N ARG A 226 -10.72 -0.25 10.75
CA ARG A 226 -9.40 -0.43 11.37
C ARG A 226 -8.76 -1.72 10.91
N GLN A 227 -7.72 -1.58 10.10
CA GLN A 227 -6.97 -2.70 9.56
C GLN A 227 -5.77 -2.99 10.45
N GLU A 228 -5.68 -4.24 10.95
CA GLU A 228 -4.55 -4.76 11.70
C GLU A 228 -3.54 -5.42 10.75
N SER A 229 -2.25 -5.19 10.98
CA SER A 229 -1.17 -5.83 10.25
C SER A 229 -0.79 -7.19 10.84
N LEU A 230 0.10 -7.91 10.17
CA LEU A 230 0.62 -9.20 10.65
C LEU A 230 1.33 -9.08 12.01
N ILE A 231 1.93 -7.91 12.30
CA ILE A 231 2.65 -7.64 13.57
C ILE A 231 1.81 -6.86 14.59
N GLY A 232 0.49 -6.69 14.35
CA GLY A 232 -0.44 -6.07 15.30
C GLY A 232 -0.49 -4.54 15.28
N THR A 233 0.14 -3.87 14.30
CA THR A 233 -0.06 -2.41 14.12
C THR A 233 -1.39 -2.15 13.42
N ILE A 234 -2.01 -0.99 13.68
CA ILE A 234 -3.34 -0.64 13.16
C ILE A 234 -3.27 0.66 12.37
N PHE A 235 -3.87 0.65 11.17
CA PHE A 235 -4.26 1.86 10.45
C PHE A 235 -5.76 2.09 10.60
N GLU A 236 -6.13 3.36 10.80
CA GLU A 236 -7.52 3.77 10.81
C GLU A 236 -7.90 4.34 9.45
N GLY A 237 -8.67 3.56 8.70
CA GLY A 237 -9.32 4.00 7.47
C GLY A 237 -10.67 4.65 7.72
N LYS A 238 -11.05 5.61 6.86
CA LYS A 238 -12.40 6.19 6.83
C LYS A 238 -12.84 6.39 5.39
N VAL A 239 -14.08 6.07 5.09
CA VAL A 239 -14.72 6.41 3.81
C VAL A 239 -15.17 7.86 3.90
N GLU A 240 -14.43 8.78 3.29
CA GLU A 240 -14.77 10.22 3.35
C GLU A 240 -15.99 10.53 2.48
N GLU A 241 -16.04 9.97 1.28
CA GLU A 241 -17.16 10.14 0.34
C GLU A 241 -17.23 8.99 -0.66
N GLU A 242 -18.39 8.81 -1.27
CA GLU A 242 -18.56 7.97 -2.46
C GLU A 242 -18.16 8.74 -3.71
N THR A 243 -17.63 8.05 -4.71
CA THR A 243 -17.20 8.66 -5.97
C THR A 243 -17.35 7.69 -7.13
N THR A 244 -17.06 8.16 -8.34
CA THR A 244 -17.04 7.34 -9.55
C THR A 244 -15.70 7.49 -10.25
N ILE A 245 -15.11 6.38 -10.72
CA ILE A 245 -13.85 6.33 -11.47
C ILE A 245 -14.11 5.55 -12.75
N GLY A 246 -14.11 6.23 -13.91
CA GLY A 246 -14.58 5.60 -15.13
C GLY A 246 -16.00 5.08 -14.97
N SER A 247 -16.20 3.78 -15.14
CA SER A 247 -17.48 3.10 -14.95
C SER A 247 -17.67 2.49 -13.54
N PHE A 248 -16.68 2.62 -12.66
CA PHE A 248 -16.70 1.98 -11.35
C PHE A 248 -17.28 2.91 -10.28
N SER A 249 -18.18 2.38 -9.46
CA SER A 249 -18.54 2.98 -8.17
C SER A 249 -17.40 2.75 -7.20
N GLY A 250 -16.98 3.78 -6.49
CA GLY A 250 -15.86 3.73 -5.57
C GLY A 250 -15.98 4.71 -4.43
N ILE A 251 -14.90 4.86 -3.70
CA ILE A 251 -14.78 5.71 -2.51
C ILE A 251 -13.55 6.61 -2.61
N ARG A 252 -13.57 7.71 -1.88
CA ARG A 252 -12.35 8.44 -1.47
C ARG A 252 -12.03 8.08 -0.03
N PRO A 253 -11.03 7.24 0.21
CA PRO A 253 -10.65 6.84 1.56
C PRO A 253 -9.62 7.79 2.14
N SER A 254 -9.64 7.96 3.47
CA SER A 254 -8.49 8.47 4.21
C SER A 254 -7.91 7.38 5.11
N ILE A 255 -6.59 7.42 5.32
CA ILE A 255 -5.86 6.46 6.14
C ILE A 255 -5.01 7.23 7.15
N GLY A 256 -5.25 7.00 8.43
CA GLY A 256 -4.48 7.52 9.54
C GLY A 256 -3.48 6.50 10.08
N GLY A 257 -2.26 6.95 10.36
CA GLY A 257 -1.20 6.15 10.95
C GLY A 257 -0.08 7.02 11.50
N TRP A 258 1.02 6.40 11.88
CA TRP A 258 2.19 7.09 12.41
C TRP A 258 3.49 6.40 11.94
N ALA A 259 4.59 7.14 11.97
CA ALA A 259 5.93 6.62 11.72
C ALA A 259 6.94 7.27 12.68
N ARG A 260 8.13 6.69 12.75
CA ARG A 260 9.26 7.24 13.53
C ARG A 260 10.54 7.13 12.73
N ILE A 261 11.38 8.15 12.81
CA ILE A 261 12.74 8.10 12.26
C ILE A 261 13.57 7.16 13.15
N ILE A 262 14.23 6.20 12.53
CA ILE A 262 15.07 5.22 13.23
C ILE A 262 16.56 5.41 12.95
N GLY A 263 16.92 6.26 12.03
CA GLY A 263 18.32 6.53 11.73
C GLY A 263 18.55 7.31 10.45
N HIS A 264 19.80 7.76 10.30
CA HIS A 264 20.35 8.38 9.10
C HIS A 264 21.47 7.50 8.57
N ASN A 265 21.55 7.35 7.26
CA ASN A 265 22.55 6.52 6.63
C ASN A 265 23.35 7.30 5.59
N THR A 266 24.67 7.12 5.59
CA THR A 266 25.55 7.56 4.51
C THR A 266 25.90 6.35 3.64
N ILE A 267 25.52 6.40 2.37
CA ILE A 267 25.68 5.28 1.43
C ILE A 267 26.73 5.69 0.39
N PHE A 268 27.67 4.78 0.14
CA PHE A 268 28.70 4.93 -0.88
C PHE A 268 28.41 4.01 -2.07
N VAL A 269 28.61 4.56 -3.26
CA VAL A 269 28.67 3.83 -4.52
C VAL A 269 30.08 4.01 -5.07
N ASP A 270 30.85 2.94 -5.18
CA ASP A 270 32.22 2.96 -5.69
C ASP A 270 32.24 2.34 -7.07
N ASP A 271 32.56 3.13 -8.08
CA ASP A 271 32.60 2.68 -9.49
C ASP A 271 33.65 1.59 -9.76
N ARG A 272 34.59 1.36 -8.85
CA ARG A 272 35.57 0.26 -8.92
C ARG A 272 34.97 -1.09 -8.48
N ASP A 273 33.82 -1.08 -7.80
CA ASP A 273 33.12 -2.28 -7.39
C ASP A 273 32.28 -2.81 -8.56
N PRO A 274 32.55 -4.02 -9.07
CA PRO A 274 31.76 -4.60 -10.16
C PRO A 274 30.29 -4.83 -9.77
N LEU A 275 29.95 -4.78 -8.47
CA LEU A 275 28.61 -4.90 -7.92
C LEU A 275 28.03 -3.55 -7.48
N ALA A 276 28.61 -2.43 -7.92
CA ALA A 276 28.20 -1.07 -7.52
C ALA A 276 26.71 -0.77 -7.74
N HIS A 277 26.08 -1.40 -8.73
CA HIS A 277 24.65 -1.22 -9.02
C HIS A 277 23.74 -2.18 -8.24
N GLY A 278 24.32 -3.04 -7.40
CA GLY A 278 23.61 -3.99 -6.57
C GLY A 278 23.36 -5.34 -7.24
N PHE A 279 22.91 -6.28 -6.43
CA PHE A 279 22.61 -7.65 -6.85
C PHE A 279 21.45 -8.22 -6.02
N GLN A 280 20.87 -9.30 -6.50
CA GLN A 280 19.90 -10.13 -5.78
C GLN A 280 20.35 -11.59 -5.83
N VAL A 281 20.22 -12.27 -4.71
CA VAL A 281 20.34 -13.73 -4.63
C VAL A 281 18.97 -14.33 -4.93
N ARG A 282 18.88 -15.09 -6.02
CA ARG A 282 17.63 -15.72 -6.50
C ARG A 282 17.66 -17.22 -6.22
#